data_d38be9e23d598d202ca82c39816a3092
#
_entry.id   d38be9e23d598d202ca82c39816a3092
#
_cell.length_a   1.000
_cell.length_b   1.000
_cell.length_c   1.000
_cell.angle_alpha   90.00
_cell.angle_beta   90.00
_cell.angle_gamma   90.00
#
_symmetry.space_group_name_H-M   'P 1'
#
loop_
_entity.id
_entity.type
_entity.pdbx_description
1 polymer ?
#
loop_
_entity_poly.entity_id
_entity_poly.type
_entity_poly.pdbx_seq_one_letter_code
_entity_poly.pdbx_strand_id
1 'polypeptide(L)'
;HKTDASWETSHLKSNNDWVFTITKAEKKHLGDSIKSLYEEDKSLFDYSPDEFDFGSSWDTIAKALNQALHGKGLAIVKGLPREDLNHEEFRLLSWAIGLRAGVARPQGLTSQYISAVRNIGTNYRAANGRGYSSNAKLDFHVDVADLTTLTCFNKAKSGGQSMVSSGITAQNYLIKERPDLAETAYQYFYFSRQNEESSDETSFYGLPLFEE
;
A
#
# COMPACT_ATOMS: atom_id res chain seq x y z
N HIS A 1 -7.76 22.08 7.89
CA HIS A 1 -8.58 20.87 8.01
C HIS A 1 -8.25 20.15 9.33
N LYS A 2 -9.27 19.69 10.06
CA LYS A 2 -9.10 18.96 11.32
C LYS A 2 -9.87 17.64 11.22
N THR A 3 -9.15 16.58 10.95
CA THR A 3 -9.68 15.21 10.80
C THR A 3 -8.76 14.23 11.52
N ASP A 4 -9.15 12.99 11.69
CA ASP A 4 -8.30 11.93 12.26
C ASP A 4 -7.03 11.68 11.43
N ALA A 5 -7.08 12.00 10.13
CA ALA A 5 -5.92 11.95 9.25
C ALA A 5 -4.94 13.13 9.44
N SER A 6 -5.31 14.16 10.21
CA SER A 6 -4.47 15.32 10.54
C SER A 6 -3.65 15.06 11.81
N TRP A 7 -2.57 14.30 11.68
CA TRP A 7 -1.72 13.90 12.81
C TRP A 7 -0.26 14.31 12.61
N GLU A 8 0.45 14.42 13.73
CA GLU A 8 1.89 14.57 13.84
C GLU A 8 2.51 13.32 14.47
N THR A 9 3.84 13.20 14.37
CA THR A 9 4.59 12.06 14.91
C THR A 9 4.32 11.81 16.41
N SER A 10 4.13 12.88 17.19
CA SER A 10 3.78 12.81 18.62
C SER A 10 2.45 12.08 18.86
N HIS A 11 1.45 12.31 18.00
CA HIS A 11 0.14 11.66 18.09
C HIS A 11 0.23 10.14 17.83
N LEU A 12 0.99 9.74 16.80
CA LEU A 12 1.19 8.32 16.50
C LEU A 12 2.01 7.59 17.57
N LYS A 13 2.95 8.28 18.21
CA LYS A 13 3.75 7.70 19.30
C LYS A 13 2.98 7.53 20.59
N SER A 14 2.02 8.40 20.86
CA SER A 14 1.22 8.36 22.08
C SER A 14 0.03 7.42 22.00
N ASN A 15 -0.38 6.99 20.81
CA ASN A 15 -1.55 6.15 20.59
C ASN A 15 -1.25 5.08 19.53
N ASN A 16 -1.56 3.82 19.87
CA ASN A 16 -1.35 2.65 19.01
C ASN A 16 -2.64 2.19 18.30
N ASP A 17 -3.65 3.03 18.19
CA ASP A 17 -4.95 2.72 17.57
C ASP A 17 -4.90 2.45 16.05
N TRP A 18 -3.74 2.63 15.45
CA TRP A 18 -3.41 2.32 14.06
C TRP A 18 -2.62 1.00 13.90
N VAL A 19 -2.35 0.29 15.03
CA VAL A 19 -1.63 -0.99 15.05
C VAL A 19 -2.56 -2.10 15.49
N PHE A 20 -2.82 -3.03 14.61
CA PHE A 20 -3.71 -4.17 14.80
C PHE A 20 -2.88 -5.45 14.89
N THR A 21 -3.26 -6.38 15.75
CA THR A 21 -2.48 -7.60 15.95
C THR A 21 -3.39 -8.82 15.84
N ILE A 22 -3.05 -9.71 14.92
CA ILE A 22 -3.67 -11.02 14.74
C ILE A 22 -3.19 -11.93 15.87
N THR A 23 -4.10 -12.63 16.53
CA THR A 23 -3.79 -13.58 17.61
C THR A 23 -3.06 -14.81 17.07
N LYS A 24 -2.43 -15.58 17.95
CA LYS A 24 -1.76 -16.84 17.57
C LYS A 24 -2.73 -17.86 16.95
N ALA A 25 -3.97 -17.94 17.44
CA ALA A 25 -4.98 -18.84 16.92
C ALA A 25 -5.42 -18.42 15.50
N GLU A 26 -5.69 -17.13 15.30
CA GLU A 26 -6.02 -16.55 13.99
C GLU A 26 -4.87 -16.70 12.99
N LYS A 27 -3.62 -16.44 13.43
CA LYS A 27 -2.43 -16.67 12.61
C LYS A 27 -2.35 -18.11 12.12
N LYS A 28 -2.55 -19.08 13.03
CA LYS A 28 -2.51 -20.51 12.67
C LYS A 28 -3.61 -20.85 11.67
N HIS A 29 -4.87 -20.46 11.96
CA HIS A 29 -6.00 -20.69 11.07
C HIS A 29 -5.74 -20.13 9.67
N LEU A 30 -5.31 -18.86 9.58
CA LEU A 30 -5.03 -18.20 8.32
C LEU A 30 -3.90 -18.89 7.53
N GLY A 31 -2.85 -19.33 8.23
CA GLY A 31 -1.76 -20.08 7.60
C GLY A 31 -2.21 -21.41 7.05
N ASP A 32 -3.00 -22.17 7.82
CA ASP A 32 -3.53 -23.48 7.41
C ASP A 32 -4.51 -23.32 6.22
N SER A 33 -5.37 -22.30 6.25
CA SER A 33 -6.31 -21.99 5.17
C SER A 33 -5.60 -21.69 3.84
N ILE A 34 -4.59 -20.83 3.88
CA ILE A 34 -3.82 -20.47 2.65
C ILE A 34 -3.08 -21.70 2.10
N LYS A 35 -2.45 -22.51 2.95
CA LYS A 35 -1.77 -23.74 2.51
C LYS A 35 -2.70 -24.74 1.85
N SER A 36 -3.91 -24.91 2.41
CA SER A 36 -4.88 -25.85 1.86
C SER A 36 -5.48 -25.39 0.53
N LEU A 37 -5.49 -24.07 0.28
CA LEU A 37 -6.03 -23.47 -0.93
C LEU A 37 -4.98 -23.31 -2.03
N TYR A 38 -3.70 -23.19 -1.66
CA TYR A 38 -2.63 -22.93 -2.63
C TYR A 38 -2.45 -24.10 -3.61
N GLU A 39 -2.46 -23.75 -4.90
CA GLU A 39 -2.16 -24.66 -6.02
C GLU A 39 -1.02 -24.07 -6.85
N GLU A 40 0.05 -24.83 -7.09
CA GLU A 40 1.28 -24.36 -7.71
C GLU A 40 1.08 -23.78 -9.13
N ASP A 41 0.20 -24.40 -9.89
CA ASP A 41 -0.04 -24.04 -11.30
C ASP A 41 -1.25 -23.09 -11.47
N LYS A 42 -1.96 -22.73 -10.37
CA LYS A 42 -3.13 -21.83 -10.42
C LYS A 42 -2.68 -20.37 -10.42
N SER A 43 -3.13 -19.63 -11.43
CA SER A 43 -2.88 -18.20 -11.48
C SER A 43 -3.55 -17.47 -10.30
N LEU A 44 -2.94 -16.41 -9.78
CA LEU A 44 -3.56 -15.54 -8.76
C LEU A 44 -4.91 -14.97 -9.23
N PHE A 45 -5.10 -14.78 -10.53
CA PHE A 45 -6.35 -14.25 -11.10
C PHE A 45 -7.50 -15.27 -11.13
N ASP A 46 -7.18 -16.55 -10.97
CA ASP A 46 -8.19 -17.62 -10.97
C ASP A 46 -8.76 -17.90 -9.58
N TYR A 47 -8.26 -17.19 -8.54
CA TYR A 47 -8.82 -17.24 -7.20
C TYR A 47 -9.92 -16.21 -7.02
N SER A 48 -11.09 -16.67 -6.53
CA SER A 48 -12.20 -15.82 -6.13
C SER A 48 -12.03 -15.35 -4.68
N PRO A 49 -12.47 -14.12 -4.31
CA PRO A 49 -12.48 -13.65 -2.93
C PRO A 49 -13.15 -14.59 -1.93
N ASP A 50 -14.17 -15.33 -2.38
CA ASP A 50 -14.97 -16.24 -1.53
C ASP A 50 -14.27 -17.57 -1.22
N GLU A 51 -13.21 -17.92 -1.96
CA GLU A 51 -12.41 -19.12 -1.68
C GLU A 51 -11.56 -18.98 -0.40
N PHE A 52 -11.25 -17.72 0.02
CA PHE A 52 -10.36 -17.45 1.12
C PHE A 52 -11.07 -17.45 2.47
N ASP A 53 -10.75 -18.43 3.33
CA ASP A 53 -11.23 -18.47 4.70
C ASP A 53 -10.25 -17.73 5.63
N PHE A 54 -10.59 -16.51 5.98
CA PHE A 54 -9.83 -15.69 6.93
C PHE A 54 -10.21 -15.99 8.40
N GLY A 55 -11.32 -16.68 8.64
CA GLY A 55 -11.86 -16.83 9.98
C GLY A 55 -12.03 -15.47 10.68
N SER A 56 -11.87 -15.45 12.00
CA SER A 56 -11.95 -14.21 12.80
C SER A 56 -10.81 -13.20 12.52
N SER A 57 -9.72 -13.62 11.85
CA SER A 57 -8.64 -12.69 11.50
C SER A 57 -9.10 -11.58 10.55
N TRP A 58 -10.18 -11.83 9.78
CA TRP A 58 -10.76 -10.82 8.92
C TRP A 58 -11.27 -9.60 9.68
N ASP A 59 -11.83 -9.76 10.86
CA ASP A 59 -12.31 -8.63 11.66
C ASP A 59 -11.18 -7.68 12.04
N THR A 60 -10.00 -8.22 12.35
CA THR A 60 -8.79 -7.45 12.65
C THR A 60 -8.25 -6.76 11.40
N ILE A 61 -8.19 -7.46 10.28
CA ILE A 61 -7.72 -6.91 8.99
C ILE A 61 -8.69 -5.83 8.50
N ALA A 62 -10.00 -6.08 8.54
CA ALA A 62 -11.02 -5.13 8.10
C ALA A 62 -10.99 -3.82 8.92
N LYS A 63 -10.79 -3.90 10.24
CA LYS A 63 -10.58 -2.72 11.09
C LYS A 63 -9.35 -1.93 10.67
N ALA A 64 -8.24 -2.61 10.34
CA ALA A 64 -7.04 -1.95 9.85
C ALA A 64 -7.26 -1.27 8.50
N LEU A 65 -7.94 -1.94 7.57
CA LEU A 65 -8.32 -1.35 6.27
C LEU A 65 -9.21 -0.12 6.44
N ASN A 66 -10.22 -0.21 7.32
CA ASN A 66 -11.09 0.92 7.63
C ASN A 66 -10.32 2.10 8.25
N GLN A 67 -9.35 1.82 9.13
CA GLN A 67 -8.49 2.85 9.72
C GLN A 67 -7.61 3.53 8.66
N ALA A 68 -7.12 2.76 7.68
CA ALA A 68 -6.33 3.31 6.58
C ALA A 68 -7.19 4.14 5.61
N LEU A 69 -8.42 3.70 5.31
CA LEU A 69 -9.29 4.37 4.34
C LEU A 69 -10.04 5.57 4.93
N HIS A 70 -10.53 5.45 6.15
CA HIS A 70 -11.49 6.42 6.73
C HIS A 70 -11.03 7.05 8.06
N GLY A 71 -9.89 6.63 8.58
CA GLY A 71 -9.32 7.14 9.81
C GLY A 71 -8.03 7.93 9.59
N LYS A 72 -6.93 7.42 10.12
CA LYS A 72 -5.63 8.11 10.09
C LYS A 72 -4.93 8.09 8.72
N GLY A 73 -5.44 7.37 7.72
CA GLY A 73 -4.78 7.21 6.43
C GLY A 73 -3.63 6.19 6.46
N LEU A 74 -3.47 5.45 7.55
CA LEU A 74 -2.51 4.35 7.67
C LEU A 74 -2.94 3.34 8.72
N ALA A 75 -2.47 2.09 8.57
CA ALA A 75 -2.58 1.06 9.58
C ALA A 75 -1.44 0.04 9.45
N ILE A 76 -1.12 -0.65 10.53
CA ILE A 76 -0.21 -1.81 10.54
C ILE A 76 -0.95 -3.02 11.08
N VAL A 77 -0.90 -4.12 10.34
CA VAL A 77 -1.34 -5.44 10.81
C VAL A 77 -0.13 -6.27 11.17
N LYS A 78 -0.03 -6.72 12.42
CA LYS A 78 1.02 -7.61 12.91
C LYS A 78 0.48 -9.03 13.06
N GLY A 79 1.35 -10.01 12.92
CA GLY A 79 1.01 -11.42 13.19
C GLY A 79 0.55 -12.20 11.96
N LEU A 80 0.73 -11.70 10.74
CA LEU A 80 0.53 -12.53 9.56
C LEU A 80 1.41 -13.80 9.61
N PRO A 81 0.95 -14.95 9.07
CA PRO A 81 1.61 -16.25 9.20
C PRO A 81 2.85 -16.38 8.29
N ARG A 82 3.81 -15.43 8.43
CA ARG A 82 5.00 -15.34 7.58
C ARG A 82 5.91 -16.58 7.71
N GLU A 83 6.12 -17.06 8.94
CA GLU A 83 7.03 -18.19 9.22
C GLU A 83 6.44 -19.53 8.80
N ASP A 84 5.12 -19.61 8.68
CA ASP A 84 4.39 -20.82 8.35
C ASP A 84 4.18 -21.01 6.84
N LEU A 85 4.37 -19.94 6.05
CA LEU A 85 4.10 -19.91 4.60
C LEU A 85 5.41 -19.79 3.80
N ASN A 86 5.48 -20.49 2.67
CA ASN A 86 6.52 -20.22 1.68
C ASN A 86 6.26 -18.89 0.94
N HIS A 87 7.13 -18.52 0.00
CA HIS A 87 7.04 -17.26 -0.70
C HIS A 87 5.75 -17.12 -1.54
N GLU A 88 5.36 -18.16 -2.25
CA GLU A 88 4.20 -18.12 -3.14
C GLU A 88 2.88 -18.20 -2.34
N GLU A 89 2.83 -19.01 -1.30
CA GLU A 89 1.71 -19.03 -0.34
C GLU A 89 1.51 -17.66 0.34
N PHE A 90 2.60 -17.00 0.74
CA PHE A 90 2.51 -15.66 1.33
C PHE A 90 2.11 -14.60 0.30
N ARG A 91 2.50 -14.77 -0.96
CA ARG A 91 2.06 -13.94 -2.07
C ARG A 91 0.57 -14.12 -2.32
N LEU A 92 0.06 -15.37 -2.25
CA LEU A 92 -1.37 -15.66 -2.32
C LEU A 92 -2.14 -15.00 -1.17
N LEU A 93 -1.64 -15.07 0.07
CA LEU A 93 -2.24 -14.35 1.20
C LEU A 93 -2.30 -12.84 0.96
N SER A 94 -1.24 -12.27 0.43
CA SER A 94 -1.21 -10.83 0.11
C SER A 94 -2.25 -10.45 -0.95
N TRP A 95 -2.39 -11.32 -1.97
CA TRP A 95 -3.42 -11.18 -2.99
C TRP A 95 -4.84 -11.29 -2.43
N ALA A 96 -5.07 -12.29 -1.58
CA ALA A 96 -6.36 -12.52 -0.93
C ALA A 96 -6.83 -11.32 -0.09
N ILE A 97 -5.91 -10.70 0.67
CA ILE A 97 -6.21 -9.47 1.43
C ILE A 97 -6.61 -8.34 0.46
N GLY A 98 -5.88 -8.18 -0.63
CA GLY A 98 -6.16 -7.17 -1.65
C GLY A 98 -7.52 -7.37 -2.32
N LEU A 99 -7.85 -8.59 -2.72
CA LEU A 99 -9.14 -8.93 -3.34
C LEU A 99 -10.33 -8.63 -2.43
N ARG A 100 -10.19 -8.81 -1.13
CA ARG A 100 -11.23 -8.47 -0.16
C ARG A 100 -11.28 -6.98 0.20
N ALA A 101 -10.16 -6.27 0.03
CA ALA A 101 -10.09 -4.84 0.27
C ALA A 101 -10.74 -4.02 -0.86
N GLY A 102 -10.74 -4.54 -2.10
CA GLY A 102 -11.28 -3.84 -3.25
C GLY A 102 -10.84 -4.41 -4.60
N VAL A 103 -10.87 -3.58 -5.62
CA VAL A 103 -10.47 -3.95 -6.97
C VAL A 103 -8.98 -3.66 -7.16
N ALA A 104 -8.23 -4.69 -7.56
CA ALA A 104 -6.81 -4.55 -7.82
C ALA A 104 -6.55 -3.62 -9.01
N ARG A 105 -5.64 -2.66 -8.84
CA ARG A 105 -5.19 -1.76 -9.90
C ARG A 105 -3.94 -2.33 -10.57
N PRO A 106 -3.87 -2.38 -11.90
CA PRO A 106 -2.66 -2.80 -12.61
C PRO A 106 -1.52 -1.81 -12.36
N GLN A 107 -0.31 -2.34 -12.25
CA GLN A 107 0.93 -1.58 -12.05
C GLN A 107 1.88 -1.86 -13.19
N GLY A 108 2.35 -0.82 -13.87
CA GLY A 108 3.32 -0.92 -14.94
C GLY A 108 2.78 -1.51 -16.25
N LEU A 109 3.66 -1.49 -17.27
CA LEU A 109 3.35 -1.90 -18.66
C LEU A 109 2.86 -3.35 -18.84
N THR A 110 3.21 -4.24 -17.90
CA THR A 110 2.88 -5.66 -17.99
C THR A 110 1.63 -6.04 -17.21
N SER A 111 0.83 -5.06 -16.80
CA SER A 111 -0.39 -5.27 -16.01
C SER A 111 -0.16 -6.15 -14.78
N GLN A 112 0.94 -5.90 -14.06
CA GLN A 112 1.19 -6.56 -12.78
C GLN A 112 0.29 -5.96 -11.71
N TYR A 113 -0.36 -6.79 -10.93
CA TYR A 113 -1.26 -6.36 -9.85
C TYR A 113 -0.62 -6.51 -8.46
N ILE A 114 0.46 -7.28 -8.37
CA ILE A 114 1.26 -7.45 -7.17
C ILE A 114 2.74 -7.50 -7.55
N SER A 115 3.55 -6.67 -6.92
CA SER A 115 4.98 -6.52 -7.24
C SER A 115 5.85 -6.84 -6.05
N ALA A 116 6.95 -7.56 -6.28
CA ALA A 116 7.93 -7.83 -5.23
C ALA A 116 8.86 -6.61 -5.06
N VAL A 117 8.88 -6.06 -3.84
CA VAL A 117 9.82 -4.98 -3.48
C VAL A 117 11.16 -5.60 -3.12
N ARG A 118 12.11 -5.55 -4.03
CA ARG A 118 13.48 -6.06 -3.82
C ARG A 118 14.49 -5.33 -4.69
N ASN A 119 15.69 -5.13 -4.16
CA ASN A 119 16.78 -4.58 -4.97
C ASN A 119 17.28 -5.62 -5.98
N ILE A 120 17.09 -5.33 -7.26
CA ILE A 120 17.62 -6.10 -8.39
C ILE A 120 18.65 -5.28 -9.20
N GLY A 121 19.15 -4.18 -8.63
CA GLY A 121 20.20 -3.36 -9.24
C GLY A 121 19.71 -2.32 -10.25
N THR A 122 18.40 -2.04 -10.32
CA THR A 122 17.89 -1.02 -11.24
C THR A 122 18.27 0.40 -10.79
N ASN A 123 18.46 1.29 -11.75
CA ASN A 123 18.63 2.71 -11.48
C ASN A 123 17.27 3.39 -11.37
N TYR A 124 16.89 3.78 -10.16
CA TYR A 124 15.62 4.46 -9.87
C TYR A 124 15.39 5.72 -10.73
N ARG A 125 16.46 6.46 -11.05
CA ARG A 125 16.38 7.71 -11.83
C ARG A 125 16.48 7.53 -13.35
N ALA A 126 16.60 6.30 -13.83
CA ALA A 126 16.51 6.03 -15.27
C ALA A 126 15.06 6.25 -15.76
N ALA A 127 14.90 6.52 -17.05
CA ALA A 127 13.58 6.81 -17.64
C ALA A 127 12.51 5.73 -17.34
N ASN A 128 12.94 4.46 -17.24
CA ASN A 128 12.08 3.33 -16.89
C ASN A 128 12.40 2.76 -15.49
N GLY A 129 13.08 3.54 -14.64
CA GLY A 129 13.47 3.12 -13.30
C GLY A 129 12.27 3.06 -12.36
N ARG A 130 12.20 1.98 -11.56
CA ARG A 130 11.18 1.82 -10.53
C ARG A 130 11.83 1.76 -9.17
N GLY A 131 11.27 2.52 -8.21
CA GLY A 131 11.79 2.60 -6.84
C GLY A 131 11.82 1.25 -6.14
N TYR A 132 10.77 0.44 -6.31
CA TYR A 132 10.63 -0.86 -5.66
C TYR A 132 11.67 -1.91 -6.11
N SER A 133 12.37 -1.68 -7.22
CA SER A 133 13.40 -2.57 -7.77
C SER A 133 14.83 -2.09 -7.51
N SER A 134 15.01 -1.04 -6.74
CA SER A 134 16.30 -0.42 -6.43
C SER A 134 16.57 -0.37 -4.91
N ASN A 135 17.80 -0.01 -4.53
CA ASN A 135 18.16 0.31 -3.15
C ASN A 135 18.17 1.82 -2.87
N ALA A 136 17.61 2.62 -3.76
CA ALA A 136 17.57 4.06 -3.60
C ALA A 136 16.58 4.47 -2.50
N LYS A 137 16.90 5.56 -1.80
CA LYS A 137 15.92 6.26 -0.97
C LYS A 137 14.86 6.86 -1.90
N LEU A 138 13.60 6.57 -1.62
CA LEU A 138 12.47 7.18 -2.30
C LEU A 138 12.05 8.45 -1.56
N ASP A 139 11.74 9.48 -2.33
CA ASP A 139 11.13 10.70 -1.81
C ASP A 139 9.68 10.41 -1.36
N PHE A 140 9.12 11.27 -0.50
CA PHE A 140 7.72 11.16 -0.13
C PHE A 140 6.83 11.31 -1.37
N HIS A 141 5.94 10.39 -1.54
CA HIS A 141 5.00 10.32 -2.65
C HIS A 141 3.69 9.65 -2.21
N VAL A 142 2.68 9.74 -3.02
CA VAL A 142 1.45 8.95 -2.95
C VAL A 142 1.39 8.04 -4.17
N ASP A 143 0.87 6.85 -3.98
CA ASP A 143 0.53 5.98 -5.10
C ASP A 143 -0.85 6.35 -5.65
N VAL A 144 -1.07 6.12 -6.95
CA VAL A 144 -2.34 6.44 -7.61
C VAL A 144 -3.34 5.32 -7.36
N ALA A 145 -3.77 5.17 -6.09
CA ALA A 145 -4.75 4.21 -5.64
C ALA A 145 -5.39 4.69 -4.33
N ASP A 146 -6.63 4.27 -4.04
CA ASP A 146 -7.29 4.60 -2.78
C ASP A 146 -6.61 3.92 -1.58
N LEU A 147 -6.01 2.75 -1.80
CA LEU A 147 -5.31 1.98 -0.80
C LEU A 147 -4.10 1.26 -1.40
N THR A 148 -2.95 1.43 -0.78
CA THR A 148 -1.74 0.64 -1.07
C THR A 148 -1.43 -0.27 0.11
N THR A 149 -1.23 -1.56 -0.15
CA THR A 149 -0.84 -2.54 0.87
C THR A 149 0.58 -3.04 0.62
N LEU A 150 1.38 -3.11 1.68
CA LEU A 150 2.71 -3.70 1.67
C LEU A 150 2.77 -4.85 2.67
N THR A 151 3.00 -6.07 2.19
CA THR A 151 3.20 -7.24 3.06
C THR A 151 4.68 -7.59 3.13
N CYS A 152 5.21 -7.68 4.36
CA CYS A 152 6.63 -7.91 4.59
C CYS A 152 6.93 -9.41 4.72
N PHE A 153 7.48 -10.02 3.67
CA PHE A 153 7.96 -11.40 3.72
C PHE A 153 9.30 -11.51 4.44
N ASN A 154 10.27 -10.66 4.10
CA ASN A 154 11.57 -10.55 4.78
C ASN A 154 11.94 -9.09 4.97
N LYS A 155 12.53 -8.78 6.12
CA LYS A 155 13.14 -7.48 6.35
C LYS A 155 14.42 -7.35 5.53
N ALA A 156 14.72 -6.14 5.07
CA ALA A 156 16.04 -5.84 4.51
C ALA A 156 17.14 -6.05 5.57
N LYS A 157 18.33 -6.46 5.12
CA LYS A 157 19.49 -6.62 6.00
C LYS A 157 19.88 -5.30 6.70
N SER A 158 19.73 -4.19 5.96
CA SER A 158 19.91 -2.83 6.48
C SER A 158 19.07 -1.86 5.64
N GLY A 159 18.61 -0.76 6.25
CA GLY A 159 17.73 0.19 5.58
C GLY A 159 16.31 -0.34 5.37
N GLY A 160 15.60 0.20 4.38
CA GLY A 160 14.25 -0.21 4.01
C GLY A 160 13.16 0.21 5.00
N GLN A 161 13.46 1.18 5.89
CA GLN A 161 12.43 1.73 6.77
C GLN A 161 11.43 2.55 5.95
N SER A 162 10.15 2.28 6.17
CA SER A 162 9.08 3.13 5.66
C SER A 162 8.93 4.37 6.54
N MET A 163 8.87 5.52 5.91
CA MET A 163 8.52 6.78 6.56
C MET A 163 7.17 7.22 6.02
N VAL A 164 6.29 7.65 6.92
CA VAL A 164 4.95 8.11 6.57
C VAL A 164 4.73 9.54 7.06
N SER A 165 3.96 10.30 6.30
CA SER A 165 3.55 11.66 6.63
C SER A 165 2.06 11.80 6.33
N SER A 166 1.36 12.58 7.15
CA SER A 166 -0.02 12.93 6.86
C SER A 166 -0.06 13.99 5.76
N GLY A 167 -0.74 13.68 4.65
CA GLY A 167 -1.00 14.64 3.57
C GLY A 167 -1.83 15.83 4.07
N ILE A 168 -2.84 15.58 4.91
CA ILE A 168 -3.69 16.63 5.51
C ILE A 168 -2.87 17.55 6.42
N THR A 169 -1.96 16.99 7.23
CA THR A 169 -1.06 17.83 8.04
C THR A 169 -0.13 18.65 7.17
N ALA A 170 0.44 18.06 6.11
CA ALA A 170 1.28 18.80 5.17
C ALA A 170 0.51 19.95 4.47
N GLN A 171 -0.73 19.69 4.04
CA GLN A 171 -1.62 20.70 3.48
C GLN A 171 -1.91 21.82 4.48
N ASN A 172 -2.23 21.49 5.74
CA ASN A 172 -2.48 22.47 6.79
C ASN A 172 -1.25 23.36 7.05
N TYR A 173 -0.04 22.78 7.05
CA TYR A 173 1.19 23.56 7.17
C TYR A 173 1.40 24.48 5.96
N LEU A 174 1.16 23.99 4.74
CA LEU A 174 1.29 24.80 3.53
C LEU A 174 0.33 26.00 3.54
N ILE A 175 -0.94 25.77 3.89
CA ILE A 175 -1.97 26.84 4.00
C ILE A 175 -1.55 27.89 5.02
N LYS A 176 -0.97 27.47 6.16
CA LYS A 176 -0.59 28.37 7.23
C LYS A 176 0.68 29.17 6.93
N GLU A 177 1.73 28.50 6.45
CA GLU A 177 3.07 29.09 6.32
C GLU A 177 3.32 29.69 4.92
N ARG A 178 2.64 29.18 3.89
CA ARG A 178 2.79 29.58 2.50
C ARG A 178 1.44 29.60 1.77
N PRO A 179 0.51 30.49 2.14
CA PRO A 179 -0.80 30.58 1.50
C PRO A 179 -0.73 30.83 -0.02
N ASP A 180 0.30 31.54 -0.47
CA ASP A 180 0.61 31.75 -1.90
C ASP A 180 0.85 30.43 -2.66
N LEU A 181 1.54 29.48 -2.07
CA LEU A 181 1.78 28.16 -2.65
C LEU A 181 0.59 27.23 -2.47
N ALA A 182 -0.16 27.39 -1.38
CA ALA A 182 -1.38 26.61 -1.17
C ALA A 182 -2.39 26.86 -2.29
N GLU A 183 -2.63 28.10 -2.67
CA GLU A 183 -3.51 28.45 -3.79
C GLU A 183 -3.02 27.81 -5.11
N THR A 184 -1.71 27.80 -5.34
CA THR A 184 -1.11 27.14 -6.50
C THR A 184 -1.30 25.62 -6.45
N ALA A 185 -1.20 24.99 -5.27
CA ALA A 185 -1.32 23.54 -5.11
C ALA A 185 -2.73 22.99 -5.43
N TYR A 186 -3.77 23.81 -5.44
CA TYR A 186 -5.11 23.46 -5.89
C TYR A 186 -5.32 23.60 -7.42
N GLN A 187 -4.30 24.08 -8.13
CA GLN A 187 -4.35 24.14 -9.60
C GLN A 187 -3.93 22.79 -10.20
N TYR A 188 -4.33 22.55 -11.45
CA TYR A 188 -3.99 21.33 -12.16
C TYR A 188 -2.51 21.30 -12.55
N PHE A 189 -1.84 20.21 -12.21
CA PHE A 189 -0.50 19.85 -12.67
C PHE A 189 -0.58 18.66 -13.60
N TYR A 190 0.32 18.61 -14.58
CA TYR A 190 0.37 17.50 -15.51
C TYR A 190 1.36 16.43 -15.02
N PHE A 191 0.85 15.22 -14.84
CA PHE A 191 1.62 14.05 -14.44
C PHE A 191 1.80 13.13 -15.63
N SER A 192 3.03 12.64 -15.83
CA SER A 192 3.33 11.63 -16.86
C SER A 192 2.84 10.26 -16.43
N ARG A 193 2.23 9.54 -17.36
CA ARG A 193 1.91 8.10 -17.20
C ARG A 193 3.14 7.20 -17.36
N GLN A 194 4.30 7.76 -17.65
CA GLN A 194 5.59 7.05 -17.76
C GLN A 194 5.59 5.90 -18.79
N ASN A 195 4.88 6.07 -19.90
CA ASN A 195 4.64 5.08 -20.95
C ASN A 195 3.86 3.85 -20.44
N GLU A 196 3.00 4.01 -19.46
CA GLU A 196 2.08 2.98 -18.94
C GLU A 196 0.64 3.20 -19.42
N GLU A 197 0.43 4.18 -20.30
CA GLU A 197 -0.86 4.45 -20.92
C GLU A 197 -1.26 3.36 -21.91
N SER A 198 -2.54 3.08 -21.99
CA SER A 198 -3.13 2.30 -23.08
C SER A 198 -3.14 3.12 -24.39
N SER A 199 -3.36 2.44 -25.52
CA SER A 199 -3.29 3.08 -26.84
C SER A 199 -4.33 4.19 -27.07
N ASP A 200 -5.37 4.26 -26.26
CA ASP A 200 -6.48 5.22 -26.28
C ASP A 200 -6.34 6.32 -25.21
N GLU A 201 -5.33 6.25 -24.35
CA GLU A 201 -5.06 7.24 -23.32
C GLU A 201 -3.99 8.24 -23.76
N THR A 202 -4.02 9.43 -23.17
CA THR A 202 -2.96 10.43 -23.32
C THR A 202 -1.77 10.10 -22.40
N SER A 203 -0.56 10.48 -22.80
CA SER A 203 0.67 10.25 -22.00
C SER A 203 0.73 11.07 -20.71
N PHE A 204 -0.21 11.99 -20.53
CA PHE A 204 -0.29 12.85 -19.35
C PHE A 204 -1.74 12.93 -18.85
N TYR A 205 -1.89 13.15 -17.54
CA TYR A 205 -3.15 13.47 -16.91
C TYR A 205 -2.98 14.66 -15.96
N GLY A 206 -4.04 15.43 -15.76
CA GLY A 206 -4.02 16.60 -14.89
C GLY A 206 -4.70 16.29 -13.56
N LEU A 207 -4.02 16.61 -12.45
CA LEU A 207 -4.60 16.58 -11.10
C LEU A 207 -4.03 17.74 -10.27
N PRO A 208 -4.78 18.28 -9.30
CA PRO A 208 -4.23 19.17 -8.30
C PRO A 208 -3.39 18.35 -7.30
N LEU A 209 -2.52 19.02 -6.56
CA LEU A 209 -1.78 18.37 -5.47
C LEU A 209 -2.69 18.11 -4.26
N PHE A 210 -3.71 18.94 -4.06
CA PHE A 210 -4.73 18.79 -3.03
C PHE A 210 -6.11 18.98 -3.62
N GLU A 211 -7.07 18.17 -3.18
CA GLU A 211 -8.50 18.31 -3.46
C GLU A 211 -9.24 18.73 -2.19
N GLU A 212 -10.38 19.43 -2.33
CA GLU A 212 -11.27 19.84 -1.23
C GLU A 212 -12.22 18.70 -0.82
#